data_9b44b73f122d8b0f831b32c751dc4e5a
#
_entry.id   9b44b73f122d8b0f831b32c751dc4e5a
#
_cell.length_a   1.000
_cell.length_b   1.000
_cell.length_c   1.000
_cell.angle_alpha   90.00
_cell.angle_beta   90.00
_cell.angle_gamma   90.00
#
_symmetry.space_group_name_H-M   'P 1'
#
loop_
_entity.id
_entity.type
_entity.pdbx_description
1 polymer ?
#
loop_
_entity_poly.entity_id
_entity_poly.type
_entity_poly.pdbx_seq_one_letter_code
_entity_poly.pdbx_strand_id
1 'polypeptide(L)'
;MHKHAIEVRGVTKRFGGRLAVDDLSFAVPHGSIVGLLGPNGAGKSTTLRTIVGLLAPTSGDALIDGRPFAALENPAVHVGVHMDGFGFEGAITARRHLEISRLAAGAPRGRVDEVLDEVGLTDDARRRVKTFSTGMAQRLGLAAALIGSPRTLILDEPANGLDPDGIRWLRGFLRRFAERGGTVLVASHQLAELEQVVDQVIVIKRRVLFAGRLQDLVTSDAESLESKYFDLVEGTQT
;
A
#
# COMPACT_ATOMS: atom_id res chain seq x y z
N MET A 1 4.84 -23.36 -0.05
CA MET A 1 4.40 -21.97 -0.32
C MET A 1 3.70 -21.45 0.92
N HIS A 2 4.03 -20.25 1.40
CA HIS A 2 3.27 -19.62 2.48
C HIS A 2 1.86 -19.32 1.98
N LYS A 3 0.87 -19.45 2.89
CA LYS A 3 -0.55 -19.29 2.56
C LYS A 3 -0.90 -17.81 2.23
N HIS A 4 -0.15 -16.87 2.80
CA HIS A 4 -0.42 -15.45 2.71
C HIS A 4 0.83 -14.67 2.30
N ALA A 5 0.65 -13.60 1.54
CA ALA A 5 1.71 -12.67 1.16
C ALA A 5 2.15 -11.78 2.34
N ILE A 6 1.18 -11.37 3.17
CA ILE A 6 1.45 -10.60 4.40
C ILE A 6 0.69 -11.25 5.54
N GLU A 7 1.32 -11.37 6.70
CA GLU A 7 0.69 -11.80 7.94
C GLU A 7 1.06 -10.83 9.06
N VAL A 8 0.06 -10.36 9.80
CA VAL A 8 0.21 -9.54 11.00
C VAL A 8 -0.38 -10.33 12.15
N ARG A 9 0.42 -10.56 13.20
CA ARG A 9 0.10 -11.46 14.32
C ARG A 9 0.28 -10.72 15.64
N GLY A 10 -0.81 -10.34 16.29
CA GLY A 10 -0.82 -9.71 17.61
C GLY A 10 -0.03 -8.41 17.69
N VAL A 11 0.08 -7.66 16.59
CA VAL A 11 0.91 -6.46 16.55
C VAL A 11 0.31 -5.38 17.43
N THR A 12 1.11 -4.95 18.40
CA THR A 12 0.83 -3.79 19.25
C THR A 12 1.93 -2.77 19.10
N LYS A 13 1.58 -1.49 19.00
CA LYS A 13 2.53 -0.39 19.00
C LYS A 13 2.12 0.73 19.94
N ARG A 14 3.06 1.06 20.83
CA ARG A 14 2.97 2.21 21.76
C ARG A 14 4.05 3.25 21.41
N PHE A 15 3.68 4.50 21.46
CA PHE A 15 4.61 5.64 21.41
C PHE A 15 4.54 6.36 22.76
N GLY A 16 5.54 6.14 23.61
CA GLY A 16 5.43 6.57 25.00
C GLY A 16 4.18 5.98 25.66
N GLY A 17 3.33 6.81 26.21
CA GLY A 17 2.06 6.38 26.84
C GLY A 17 0.90 6.15 25.87
N ARG A 18 1.02 6.55 24.59
CA ARG A 18 -0.08 6.47 23.62
C ARG A 18 -0.07 5.15 22.86
N LEU A 19 -1.17 4.43 22.92
CA LEU A 19 -1.42 3.22 22.13
C LEU A 19 -1.87 3.61 20.72
N ALA A 20 -1.07 3.27 19.72
CA ALA A 20 -1.36 3.55 18.31
C ALA A 20 -2.03 2.37 17.62
N VAL A 21 -1.60 1.15 17.95
CA VAL A 21 -2.12 -0.12 17.43
C VAL A 21 -2.19 -1.10 18.60
N ASP A 22 -3.25 -1.89 18.70
CA ASP A 22 -3.57 -2.76 19.81
C ASP A 22 -4.00 -4.15 19.30
N ASP A 23 -3.10 -5.14 19.45
CA ASP A 23 -3.35 -6.54 19.14
C ASP A 23 -3.92 -6.78 17.73
N LEU A 24 -3.32 -6.15 16.71
CA LEU A 24 -3.75 -6.35 15.32
C LEU A 24 -3.33 -7.72 14.82
N SER A 25 -4.32 -8.47 14.30
CA SER A 25 -4.07 -9.75 13.62
C SER A 25 -4.91 -9.83 12.34
N PHE A 26 -4.25 -9.97 11.20
CA PHE A 26 -4.88 -10.17 9.91
C PHE A 26 -3.90 -10.76 8.89
N ALA A 27 -4.43 -11.22 7.76
CA ALA A 27 -3.62 -11.75 6.67
C ALA A 27 -4.06 -11.21 5.32
N VAL A 28 -3.12 -11.08 4.39
CA VAL A 28 -3.34 -10.68 3.00
C VAL A 28 -3.03 -11.88 2.11
N PRO A 29 -4.03 -12.46 1.42
CA PRO A 29 -3.81 -13.58 0.51
C PRO A 29 -2.97 -13.17 -0.70
N HIS A 30 -2.24 -14.15 -1.28
CA HIS A 30 -1.57 -13.93 -2.56
C HIS A 30 -2.57 -13.63 -3.69
N GLY A 31 -2.18 -12.77 -4.63
CA GLY A 31 -2.96 -12.46 -5.83
C GLY A 31 -4.24 -11.67 -5.57
N SER A 32 -4.37 -11.00 -4.41
CA SER A 32 -5.54 -10.20 -4.05
C SER A 32 -5.22 -8.72 -3.87
N ILE A 33 -6.23 -7.88 -4.03
CA ILE A 33 -6.18 -6.47 -3.65
C ILE A 33 -6.94 -6.31 -2.34
N VAL A 34 -6.25 -5.93 -1.28
CA VAL A 34 -6.81 -5.78 0.07
C VAL A 34 -6.76 -4.31 0.50
N GLY A 35 -7.91 -3.75 0.85
CA GLY A 35 -8.04 -2.41 1.41
C GLY A 35 -7.83 -2.42 2.93
N LEU A 36 -6.92 -1.59 3.44
CA LEU A 36 -6.76 -1.32 4.87
C LEU A 36 -7.45 0.01 5.19
N LEU A 37 -8.60 -0.06 5.84
CA LEU A 37 -9.50 1.05 6.08
C LEU A 37 -9.49 1.45 7.56
N GLY A 38 -9.73 2.73 7.82
CA GLY A 38 -9.85 3.24 9.17
C GLY A 38 -9.78 4.76 9.20
N PRO A 39 -10.32 5.41 10.24
CA PRO A 39 -10.26 6.86 10.36
C PRO A 39 -8.81 7.35 10.55
N ASN A 40 -8.62 8.67 10.47
CA ASN A 40 -7.33 9.27 10.79
C ASN A 40 -6.92 8.93 12.23
N GLY A 41 -5.69 8.47 12.41
CA GLY A 41 -5.21 7.99 13.71
C GLY A 41 -5.63 6.57 14.09
N ALA A 42 -6.29 5.80 13.20
CA ALA A 42 -6.66 4.40 13.43
C ALA A 42 -5.47 3.44 13.50
N GLY A 43 -4.28 3.87 13.04
CA GLY A 43 -3.08 3.04 13.03
C GLY A 43 -2.67 2.51 11.65
N LYS A 44 -3.34 2.90 10.54
CA LYS A 44 -3.02 2.43 9.17
C LYS A 44 -1.54 2.56 8.83
N SER A 45 -1.03 3.78 8.75
CA SER A 45 0.39 4.04 8.40
C SER A 45 1.37 3.44 9.43
N THR A 46 0.98 3.36 10.73
CA THR A 46 1.75 2.68 11.76
C THR A 46 1.88 1.19 11.44
N THR A 47 0.77 0.55 11.06
CA THR A 47 0.72 -0.86 10.66
C THR A 47 1.56 -1.10 9.40
N LEU A 48 1.38 -0.30 8.34
CA LEU A 48 2.17 -0.44 7.12
C LEU A 48 3.67 -0.28 7.38
N ARG A 49 4.08 0.74 8.17
CA ARG A 49 5.49 0.94 8.55
C ARG A 49 6.06 -0.22 9.38
N THR A 50 5.21 -0.86 10.19
CA THR A 50 5.61 -2.05 10.94
C THR A 50 5.83 -3.24 10.02
N ILE A 51 4.95 -3.48 9.05
CA ILE A 51 5.07 -4.58 8.07
C ILE A 51 6.37 -4.46 7.27
N VAL A 52 6.76 -3.26 6.87
CA VAL A 52 7.98 -3.02 6.09
C VAL A 52 9.22 -2.71 6.93
N GLY A 53 9.18 -3.00 8.24
CA GLY A 53 10.33 -2.91 9.12
C GLY A 53 10.83 -1.50 9.44
N LEU A 54 10.13 -0.45 9.02
CA LEU A 54 10.45 0.94 9.33
C LEU A 54 10.11 1.31 10.78
N LEU A 55 9.29 0.50 11.42
CA LEU A 55 8.85 0.70 12.79
C LEU A 55 8.81 -0.65 13.52
N ALA A 56 9.62 -0.80 14.57
CA ALA A 56 9.55 -2.00 15.41
C ALA A 56 8.23 -2.01 16.20
N PRO A 57 7.47 -3.12 16.23
CA PRO A 57 6.32 -3.26 17.11
C PRO A 57 6.75 -3.30 18.58
N THR A 58 5.83 -3.01 19.50
CA THR A 58 6.04 -3.22 20.95
C THR A 58 5.89 -4.69 21.29
N SER A 59 4.97 -5.38 20.61
CA SER A 59 4.78 -6.85 20.68
C SER A 59 4.13 -7.35 19.39
N GLY A 60 4.20 -8.66 19.15
CA GLY A 60 3.68 -9.29 17.94
C GLY A 60 4.65 -9.21 16.78
N ASP A 61 4.25 -9.79 15.65
CA ASP A 61 5.07 -9.94 14.45
C ASP A 61 4.32 -9.51 13.18
N ALA A 62 5.07 -8.97 12.21
CA ALA A 62 4.60 -8.75 10.86
C ALA A 62 5.54 -9.43 9.86
N LEU A 63 4.97 -10.24 8.98
CA LEU A 63 5.70 -11.11 8.07
C LEU A 63 5.31 -10.86 6.62
N ILE A 64 6.29 -10.90 5.72
CA ILE A 64 6.12 -10.91 4.26
C ILE A 64 6.66 -12.26 3.77
N ASP A 65 5.84 -13.03 3.06
CA ASP A 65 6.17 -14.39 2.63
C ASP A 65 6.70 -15.25 3.80
N GLY A 66 6.09 -15.10 4.99
CA GLY A 66 6.44 -15.84 6.19
C GLY A 66 7.74 -15.40 6.89
N ARG A 67 8.36 -14.31 6.47
CA ARG A 67 9.61 -13.78 7.04
C ARG A 67 9.43 -12.32 7.49
N PRO A 68 10.05 -11.90 8.61
CA PRO A 68 10.16 -10.48 8.93
C PRO A 68 10.88 -9.71 7.79
N PHE A 69 10.48 -8.48 7.53
CA PHE A 69 11.09 -7.65 6.47
C PHE A 69 12.62 -7.59 6.57
N ALA A 70 13.16 -7.45 7.78
CA ALA A 70 14.60 -7.38 8.02
C ALA A 70 15.36 -8.71 7.71
N ALA A 71 14.63 -9.83 7.56
CA ALA A 71 15.22 -11.13 7.21
C ALA A 71 15.14 -11.43 5.70
N LEU A 72 14.62 -10.51 4.89
CA LEU A 72 14.59 -10.63 3.42
C LEU A 72 15.96 -10.21 2.86
N GLU A 73 16.59 -11.07 2.06
CA GLU A 73 17.93 -10.80 1.49
C GLU A 73 17.90 -9.62 0.50
N ASN A 74 16.85 -9.53 -0.32
CA ASN A 74 16.60 -8.39 -1.20
C ASN A 74 15.12 -8.02 -1.11
N PRO A 75 14.73 -7.15 -0.16
CA PRO A 75 13.32 -6.79 0.05
C PRO A 75 12.62 -6.28 -1.21
N ALA A 76 13.34 -5.60 -2.10
CA ALA A 76 12.76 -4.99 -3.30
C ALA A 76 12.18 -5.98 -4.31
N VAL A 77 12.62 -7.26 -4.29
CA VAL A 77 12.03 -8.31 -5.15
C VAL A 77 10.80 -8.98 -4.52
N HIS A 78 10.59 -8.77 -3.23
CA HIS A 78 9.44 -9.29 -2.49
C HIS A 78 8.32 -8.24 -2.39
N VAL A 79 8.68 -7.02 -2.02
CA VAL A 79 7.70 -5.97 -1.75
C VAL A 79 8.16 -4.61 -2.28
N GLY A 80 7.28 -3.97 -3.05
CA GLY A 80 7.36 -2.57 -3.43
C GLY A 80 6.53 -1.73 -2.47
N VAL A 81 7.10 -0.61 -2.05
CA VAL A 81 6.50 0.25 -1.03
C VAL A 81 6.35 1.66 -1.56
N HIS A 82 5.15 2.21 -1.49
CA HIS A 82 4.89 3.63 -1.69
C HIS A 82 4.07 4.15 -0.52
N MET A 83 4.64 5.09 0.22
CA MET A 83 4.01 5.68 1.42
C MET A 83 3.97 7.19 1.31
N ASP A 84 2.91 7.78 1.83
CA ASP A 84 2.81 9.22 2.00
C ASP A 84 3.94 9.73 2.92
N GLY A 85 4.52 10.88 2.56
CA GLY A 85 5.64 11.47 3.30
C GLY A 85 7.04 10.96 2.90
N PHE A 86 7.19 10.00 2.00
CA PHE A 86 8.46 9.73 1.33
C PHE A 86 8.67 10.79 0.26
N GLY A 87 9.36 11.88 0.64
CA GLY A 87 9.69 12.96 -0.26
C GLY A 87 10.67 12.53 -1.35
N PHE A 88 10.50 13.10 -2.53
CA PHE A 88 11.47 12.97 -3.60
C PHE A 88 12.52 14.08 -3.50
N GLU A 89 13.77 13.78 -3.88
CA GLU A 89 14.76 14.83 -4.13
C GLU A 89 14.35 15.61 -5.39
N GLY A 90 13.78 16.78 -5.17
CA GLY A 90 13.17 17.58 -6.24
C GLY A 90 14.15 18.13 -7.27
N ALA A 91 15.44 18.22 -6.94
CA ALA A 91 16.46 18.78 -7.83
C ALA A 91 16.89 17.82 -8.95
N ILE A 92 16.71 16.51 -8.76
CA ILE A 92 17.06 15.49 -9.75
C ILE A 92 15.90 15.19 -10.71
N THR A 93 16.22 14.53 -11.83
CA THR A 93 15.20 14.09 -12.79
C THR A 93 14.51 12.80 -12.31
N ALA A 94 13.30 12.53 -12.83
CA ALA A 94 12.58 11.28 -12.56
C ALA A 94 13.43 10.05 -12.92
N ARG A 95 14.08 10.04 -14.09
CA ARG A 95 15.01 8.98 -14.47
C ARG A 95 16.13 8.80 -13.46
N ARG A 96 16.74 9.90 -13.00
CA ARG A 96 17.85 9.82 -12.02
C ARG A 96 17.36 9.26 -10.69
N HIS A 97 16.17 9.64 -10.25
CA HIS A 97 15.56 9.08 -9.06
C HIS A 97 15.39 7.55 -9.18
N LEU A 98 14.80 7.08 -10.29
CA LEU A 98 14.62 5.65 -10.55
C LEU A 98 15.93 4.89 -10.74
N GLU A 99 16.97 5.52 -11.31
CA GLU A 99 18.32 4.91 -11.38
C GLU A 99 18.92 4.68 -9.99
N ILE A 100 18.74 5.60 -9.05
CA ILE A 100 19.16 5.42 -7.66
C ILE A 100 18.41 4.23 -7.04
N SER A 101 17.08 4.20 -7.19
CA SER A 101 16.25 3.08 -6.70
C SER A 101 16.65 1.75 -7.33
N ARG A 102 16.91 1.74 -8.64
CA ARG A 102 17.38 0.56 -9.38
C ARG A 102 18.69 0.01 -8.84
N LEU A 103 19.66 0.89 -8.61
CA LEU A 103 20.96 0.50 -8.05
C LEU A 103 20.81 -0.08 -6.65
N ALA A 104 19.98 0.54 -5.80
CA ALA A 104 19.69 0.05 -4.46
C ALA A 104 19.01 -1.32 -4.46
N ALA A 105 18.11 -1.56 -5.43
CA ALA A 105 17.40 -2.84 -5.60
C ALA A 105 18.24 -3.92 -6.32
N GLY A 106 19.39 -3.59 -6.89
CA GLY A 106 20.16 -4.51 -7.72
C GLY A 106 19.46 -4.88 -9.05
N ALA A 107 18.51 -4.07 -9.50
CA ALA A 107 17.71 -4.38 -10.68
C ALA A 107 18.46 -4.11 -12.01
N PRO A 108 18.11 -4.78 -13.12
CA PRO A 108 18.80 -4.63 -14.41
C PRO A 108 18.64 -3.23 -15.00
N ARG A 109 19.56 -2.84 -15.91
CA ARG A 109 19.61 -1.47 -16.48
C ARG A 109 18.34 -1.06 -17.20
N GLY A 110 17.70 -1.96 -17.95
CA GLY A 110 16.47 -1.67 -18.70
C GLY A 110 15.24 -1.41 -17.82
N ARG A 111 15.30 -1.79 -16.53
CA ARG A 111 14.13 -1.72 -15.64
C ARG A 111 13.59 -0.30 -15.45
N VAL A 112 14.44 0.71 -15.53
CA VAL A 112 14.02 2.13 -15.41
C VAL A 112 13.09 2.52 -16.57
N ASP A 113 13.42 2.11 -17.80
CA ASP A 113 12.58 2.40 -18.96
C ASP A 113 11.24 1.67 -18.89
N GLU A 114 11.26 0.40 -18.48
CA GLU A 114 10.07 -0.41 -18.31
C GLU A 114 9.08 0.20 -17.28
N VAL A 115 9.57 0.61 -16.09
CA VAL A 115 8.68 1.19 -15.07
C VAL A 115 8.20 2.58 -15.44
N LEU A 116 9.00 3.38 -16.15
CA LEU A 116 8.57 4.67 -16.69
C LEU A 116 7.42 4.51 -17.68
N ASP A 117 7.52 3.53 -18.56
CA ASP A 117 6.46 3.20 -19.52
C ASP A 117 5.20 2.69 -18.80
N GLU A 118 5.36 1.76 -17.85
CA GLU A 118 4.25 1.18 -17.08
C GLU A 118 3.42 2.22 -16.33
N VAL A 119 4.06 3.30 -15.82
CA VAL A 119 3.36 4.39 -15.14
C VAL A 119 3.03 5.59 -16.04
N GLY A 120 3.40 5.56 -17.31
CA GLY A 120 3.14 6.63 -18.28
C GLY A 120 3.93 7.91 -18.01
N LEU A 121 5.23 7.78 -17.67
CA LEU A 121 6.16 8.90 -17.41
C LEU A 121 7.36 8.91 -18.36
N THR A 122 7.34 8.17 -19.46
CA THR A 122 8.45 8.06 -20.42
C THR A 122 8.88 9.42 -20.96
N ASP A 123 7.93 10.26 -21.39
CA ASP A 123 8.21 11.59 -21.95
C ASP A 123 8.69 12.58 -20.88
N ASP A 124 8.32 12.36 -19.62
CA ASP A 124 8.69 13.21 -18.48
C ASP A 124 9.96 12.74 -17.74
N ALA A 125 10.58 11.67 -18.20
CA ALA A 125 11.71 11.02 -17.54
C ALA A 125 12.89 11.96 -17.26
N ARG A 126 13.10 12.96 -18.12
CA ARG A 126 14.20 13.96 -18.02
C ARG A 126 13.80 15.22 -17.24
N ARG A 127 12.53 15.39 -16.90
CA ARG A 127 12.07 16.53 -16.09
C ARG A 127 12.50 16.36 -14.64
N ARG A 128 12.76 17.49 -13.99
CA ARG A 128 13.05 17.51 -12.54
C ARG A 128 11.80 17.25 -11.73
N VAL A 129 11.92 16.42 -10.70
CA VAL A 129 10.78 15.99 -9.88
C VAL A 129 10.04 17.15 -9.23
N LYS A 130 10.72 18.23 -8.86
CA LYS A 130 10.08 19.45 -8.34
C LYS A 130 9.09 20.15 -9.29
N THR A 131 9.10 19.78 -10.58
CA THR A 131 8.17 20.31 -11.59
C THR A 131 6.98 19.38 -11.85
N PHE A 132 6.90 18.28 -11.13
CA PHE A 132 5.82 17.30 -11.29
C PHE A 132 4.54 17.82 -10.64
N SER A 133 3.40 17.49 -11.26
CA SER A 133 2.10 17.55 -10.57
C SER A 133 2.04 16.48 -9.49
N THR A 134 1.09 16.60 -8.56
CA THR A 134 0.86 15.56 -7.55
C THR A 134 0.65 14.18 -8.19
N GLY A 135 -0.16 14.11 -9.26
CA GLY A 135 -0.38 12.86 -9.98
C GLY A 135 0.88 12.26 -10.61
N MET A 136 1.75 13.11 -11.19
CA MET A 136 3.05 12.65 -11.71
C MET A 136 3.97 12.16 -10.57
N ALA A 137 3.96 12.83 -9.42
CA ALA A 137 4.73 12.40 -8.26
C ALA A 137 4.23 11.05 -7.71
N GLN A 138 2.92 10.83 -7.64
CA GLN A 138 2.33 9.55 -7.26
C GLN A 138 2.73 8.43 -8.23
N ARG A 139 2.65 8.67 -9.54
CA ARG A 139 3.11 7.72 -10.56
C ARG A 139 4.61 7.40 -10.43
N LEU A 140 5.44 8.40 -10.13
CA LEU A 140 6.88 8.19 -9.89
C LEU A 140 7.13 7.34 -8.63
N GLY A 141 6.35 7.54 -7.57
CA GLY A 141 6.40 6.71 -6.36
C GLY A 141 6.05 5.25 -6.65
N LEU A 142 5.01 5.01 -7.45
CA LEU A 142 4.66 3.67 -7.91
C LEU A 142 5.76 3.06 -8.80
N ALA A 143 6.37 3.84 -9.71
CA ALA A 143 7.50 3.37 -10.51
C ALA A 143 8.69 2.94 -9.64
N ALA A 144 9.00 3.71 -8.60
CA ALA A 144 10.06 3.36 -7.64
C ALA A 144 9.71 2.09 -6.85
N ALA A 145 8.44 1.91 -6.45
CA ALA A 145 7.97 0.70 -5.80
C ALA A 145 8.08 -0.55 -6.71
N LEU A 146 7.92 -0.38 -8.02
CA LEU A 146 7.98 -1.46 -9.01
C LEU A 146 9.40 -1.83 -9.43
N ILE A 147 10.41 -1.05 -9.08
CA ILE A 147 11.78 -1.16 -9.66
C ILE A 147 12.41 -2.54 -9.43
N GLY A 148 12.14 -3.17 -8.29
CA GLY A 148 12.63 -4.52 -7.95
C GLY A 148 11.81 -5.66 -8.55
N SER A 149 10.78 -5.40 -9.34
CA SER A 149 9.80 -6.39 -9.82
C SER A 149 9.13 -7.17 -8.68
N PRO A 150 8.58 -6.48 -7.67
CA PRO A 150 8.02 -7.13 -6.50
C PRO A 150 6.76 -7.94 -6.82
N ARG A 151 6.49 -8.94 -5.98
CA ARG A 151 5.22 -9.69 -6.02
C ARG A 151 4.12 -9.05 -5.18
N THR A 152 4.49 -8.19 -4.23
CA THR A 152 3.56 -7.52 -3.32
C THR A 152 3.78 -6.01 -3.38
N LEU A 153 2.71 -5.23 -3.42
CA LEU A 153 2.73 -3.78 -3.26
C LEU A 153 2.07 -3.39 -1.94
N ILE A 154 2.71 -2.47 -1.21
CA ILE A 154 2.16 -1.84 -0.02
C ILE A 154 2.08 -0.34 -0.28
N LEU A 155 0.85 0.19 -0.31
CA LEU A 155 0.56 1.54 -0.74
C LEU A 155 -0.20 2.29 0.37
N ASP A 156 0.33 3.44 0.80
CA ASP A 156 -0.33 4.32 1.78
C ASP A 156 -0.87 5.55 1.05
N GLU A 157 -2.21 5.67 1.01
CA GLU A 157 -2.96 6.77 0.40
C GLU A 157 -2.53 7.11 -1.06
N PRO A 158 -2.40 6.13 -1.99
CA PRO A 158 -1.85 6.36 -3.32
C PRO A 158 -2.74 7.20 -4.24
N ALA A 159 -4.02 7.40 -3.88
CA ALA A 159 -4.97 8.23 -4.61
C ALA A 159 -4.96 9.70 -4.18
N ASN A 160 -4.22 10.05 -3.11
CA ASN A 160 -4.22 11.41 -2.59
C ASN A 160 -3.73 12.42 -3.62
N GLY A 161 -4.56 13.43 -3.88
CA GLY A 161 -4.24 14.52 -4.81
C GLY A 161 -4.26 14.13 -6.28
N LEU A 162 -4.79 12.96 -6.62
CA LEU A 162 -5.10 12.60 -8.00
C LEU A 162 -6.41 13.25 -8.45
N ASP A 163 -6.46 13.62 -9.71
CA ASP A 163 -7.70 13.97 -10.41
C ASP A 163 -8.50 12.70 -10.78
N PRO A 164 -9.74 12.82 -11.26
CA PRO A 164 -10.56 11.65 -11.61
C PRO A 164 -9.90 10.72 -12.64
N ASP A 165 -9.14 11.26 -13.59
CA ASP A 165 -8.41 10.44 -14.57
C ASP A 165 -7.23 9.71 -13.94
N GLY A 166 -6.52 10.34 -13.02
CA GLY A 166 -5.48 9.72 -12.22
C GLY A 166 -6.01 8.59 -11.35
N ILE A 167 -7.17 8.76 -10.71
CA ILE A 167 -7.84 7.73 -9.92
C ILE A 167 -8.23 6.53 -10.81
N ARG A 168 -8.84 6.80 -11.98
CA ARG A 168 -9.21 5.75 -12.95
C ARG A 168 -7.96 4.98 -13.43
N TRP A 169 -6.88 5.69 -13.72
CA TRP A 169 -5.61 5.08 -14.09
C TRP A 169 -5.07 4.18 -12.96
N LEU A 170 -5.05 4.68 -11.72
CA LEU A 170 -4.56 3.92 -10.55
C LEU A 170 -5.36 2.63 -10.36
N ARG A 171 -6.69 2.69 -10.44
CA ARG A 171 -7.55 1.49 -10.37
C ARG A 171 -7.19 0.46 -11.44
N GLY A 172 -7.07 0.91 -12.69
CA GLY A 172 -6.66 0.04 -13.80
C GLY A 172 -5.25 -0.55 -13.58
N PHE A 173 -4.33 0.22 -13.04
CA PHE A 173 -2.99 -0.24 -12.69
C PHE A 173 -3.04 -1.36 -11.63
N LEU A 174 -3.75 -1.15 -10.51
CA LEU A 174 -3.87 -2.13 -9.43
C LEU A 174 -4.52 -3.43 -9.91
N ARG A 175 -5.58 -3.34 -10.72
CA ARG A 175 -6.23 -4.52 -11.31
C ARG A 175 -5.27 -5.31 -12.19
N ARG A 176 -4.58 -4.66 -13.13
CA ARG A 176 -3.59 -5.35 -13.98
C ARG A 176 -2.42 -5.96 -13.20
N PHE A 177 -2.02 -5.33 -12.11
CA PHE A 177 -0.98 -5.89 -11.24
C PHE A 177 -1.46 -7.18 -10.56
N ALA A 178 -2.69 -7.20 -10.04
CA ALA A 178 -3.29 -8.38 -9.41
C ALA A 178 -3.57 -9.51 -10.43
N GLU A 179 -4.08 -9.19 -11.63
CA GLU A 179 -4.32 -10.14 -12.71
C GLU A 179 -3.05 -10.89 -13.16
N ARG A 180 -1.87 -10.25 -13.01
CA ARG A 180 -0.56 -10.89 -13.22
C ARG A 180 -0.08 -11.71 -12.01
N GLY A 181 -0.93 -11.92 -11.01
CA GLY A 181 -0.62 -12.67 -9.79
C GLY A 181 0.03 -11.83 -8.68
N GLY A 182 0.10 -10.52 -8.85
CA GLY A 182 0.57 -9.59 -7.82
C GLY A 182 -0.41 -9.44 -6.67
N THR A 183 0.09 -9.09 -5.50
CA THR A 183 -0.70 -8.83 -4.29
C THR A 183 -0.61 -7.35 -3.94
N VAL A 184 -1.71 -6.73 -3.52
CA VAL A 184 -1.73 -5.32 -3.11
C VAL A 184 -2.36 -5.19 -1.73
N LEU A 185 -1.66 -4.50 -0.83
CA LEU A 185 -2.23 -3.94 0.40
C LEU A 185 -2.26 -2.42 0.24
N VAL A 186 -3.44 -1.85 0.16
CA VAL A 186 -3.63 -0.41 -0.01
C VAL A 186 -4.38 0.19 1.17
N ALA A 187 -3.74 1.13 1.88
CA ALA A 187 -4.43 1.94 2.88
C ALA A 187 -5.02 3.19 2.21
N SER A 188 -6.28 3.46 2.48
CA SER A 188 -6.94 4.68 2.04
C SER A 188 -8.11 5.05 2.95
N HIS A 189 -8.49 6.31 2.90
CA HIS A 189 -9.73 6.82 3.48
C HIS A 189 -10.81 7.10 2.42
N GLN A 190 -10.49 6.92 1.13
CA GLN A 190 -11.41 7.11 0.01
C GLN A 190 -12.16 5.81 -0.28
N LEU A 191 -13.23 5.54 0.49
CA LEU A 191 -13.95 4.26 0.51
C LEU A 191 -14.58 3.91 -0.84
N ALA A 192 -15.27 4.88 -1.47
CA ALA A 192 -15.94 4.68 -2.75
C ALA A 192 -14.97 4.30 -3.89
N GLU A 193 -13.72 4.78 -3.84
CA GLU A 193 -12.70 4.44 -4.82
C GLU A 193 -12.14 3.04 -4.60
N LEU A 194 -11.94 2.66 -3.34
CA LEU A 194 -11.47 1.33 -2.98
C LEU A 194 -12.50 0.25 -3.29
N GLU A 195 -13.78 0.49 -3.01
CA GLU A 195 -14.88 -0.45 -3.26
C GLU A 195 -14.87 -1.00 -4.68
N GLN A 196 -14.45 -0.19 -5.64
CA GLN A 196 -14.41 -0.57 -7.06
C GLN A 196 -13.21 -1.47 -7.43
N VAL A 197 -12.23 -1.65 -6.54
CA VAL A 197 -10.98 -2.34 -6.92
C VAL A 197 -10.57 -3.44 -5.94
N VAL A 198 -11.01 -3.40 -4.67
CA VAL A 198 -10.58 -4.37 -3.66
C VAL A 198 -11.40 -5.67 -3.72
N ASP A 199 -10.73 -6.78 -3.42
CA ASP A 199 -11.35 -8.10 -3.25
C ASP A 199 -11.73 -8.34 -1.79
N GLN A 200 -10.92 -7.78 -0.86
CA GLN A 200 -11.09 -7.90 0.58
C GLN A 200 -10.84 -6.57 1.26
N VAL A 201 -11.39 -6.40 2.45
CA VAL A 201 -11.20 -5.23 3.29
C VAL A 201 -10.83 -5.62 4.71
N ILE A 202 -9.97 -4.81 5.31
CA ILE A 202 -9.59 -4.85 6.72
C ILE A 202 -9.94 -3.49 7.30
N VAL A 203 -10.92 -3.44 8.19
CA VAL A 203 -11.32 -2.20 8.87
C VAL A 203 -10.67 -2.18 10.24
N ILE A 204 -9.93 -1.10 10.54
CA ILE A 204 -9.24 -0.94 11.82
C ILE A 204 -9.60 0.37 12.53
N LYS A 205 -9.65 0.30 13.87
CA LYS A 205 -9.69 1.45 14.78
C LYS A 205 -8.83 1.10 16.00
N ARG A 206 -7.50 1.15 15.81
CA ARG A 206 -6.46 0.58 16.67
C ARG A 206 -6.49 -0.95 16.77
N ARG A 207 -7.66 -1.58 16.68
CA ARG A 207 -7.90 -3.03 16.59
C ARG A 207 -8.56 -3.34 15.26
N VAL A 208 -8.56 -4.61 14.87
CA VAL A 208 -9.34 -5.08 13.73
C VAL A 208 -10.81 -5.08 14.13
N LEU A 209 -11.64 -4.38 13.36
CA LEU A 209 -13.10 -4.38 13.49
C LEU A 209 -13.73 -5.37 12.53
N PHE A 210 -13.14 -5.51 11.33
CA PHE A 210 -13.55 -6.47 10.30
C PHE A 210 -12.33 -6.87 9.46
N ALA A 211 -12.28 -8.12 9.04
CA ALA A 211 -11.33 -8.60 8.03
C ALA A 211 -11.98 -9.72 7.23
N GLY A 212 -12.21 -9.50 5.94
CA GLY A 212 -12.92 -10.46 5.09
C GLY A 212 -13.10 -9.97 3.66
N ARG A 213 -13.86 -10.73 2.86
CA ARG A 213 -14.20 -10.33 1.49
C ARG A 213 -15.13 -9.11 1.52
N LEU A 214 -15.00 -8.25 0.51
CA LEU A 214 -15.88 -7.08 0.38
C LEU A 214 -17.37 -7.49 0.36
N GLN A 215 -17.71 -8.56 -0.36
CA GLN A 215 -19.08 -9.09 -0.45
C GLN A 215 -19.64 -9.63 0.87
N ASP A 216 -18.78 -9.99 1.83
CA ASP A 216 -19.22 -10.45 3.16
C ASP A 216 -19.57 -9.26 4.06
N LEU A 217 -19.07 -8.07 3.73
CA LEU A 217 -19.37 -6.82 4.43
C LEU A 217 -20.53 -6.07 3.78
N VAL A 218 -20.55 -5.97 2.45
CA VAL A 218 -21.59 -5.32 1.65
C VAL A 218 -22.47 -6.44 1.07
N THR A 219 -23.61 -6.69 1.71
CA THR A 219 -24.45 -7.89 1.46
C THR A 219 -25.60 -7.64 0.49
N SER A 220 -25.85 -6.40 0.11
CA SER A 220 -26.89 -6.02 -0.85
C SER A 220 -26.50 -4.80 -1.69
N ASP A 221 -27.07 -4.67 -2.89
CA ASP A 221 -26.86 -3.53 -3.79
C ASP A 221 -27.34 -2.18 -3.19
N ALA A 222 -28.16 -2.22 -2.13
CA ALA A 222 -28.61 -1.03 -1.42
C ALA A 222 -27.61 -0.53 -0.35
N GLU A 223 -26.58 -1.33 -0.03
CA GLU A 223 -25.53 -1.00 0.93
C GLU A 223 -24.25 -0.57 0.19
N SER A 224 -23.48 0.31 0.79
CA SER A 224 -22.16 0.69 0.30
C SER A 224 -21.10 0.34 1.33
N LEU A 225 -19.85 0.18 0.87
CA LEU A 225 -18.70 0.04 1.77
C LEU A 225 -18.64 1.20 2.78
N GLU A 226 -19.00 2.41 2.35
CA GLU A 226 -19.01 3.60 3.19
C GLU A 226 -20.03 3.48 4.33
N SER A 227 -21.27 3.06 4.05
CA SER A 227 -22.30 2.83 5.09
C SER A 227 -21.83 1.80 6.11
N LYS A 228 -21.36 0.64 5.66
CA LYS A 228 -20.88 -0.43 6.56
C LYS A 228 -19.65 -0.05 7.36
N TYR A 229 -18.77 0.73 6.76
CA TYR A 229 -17.59 1.27 7.45
C TYR A 229 -18.01 2.17 8.64
N PHE A 230 -18.96 3.09 8.43
CA PHE A 230 -19.45 3.95 9.52
C PHE A 230 -20.13 3.15 10.62
N ASP A 231 -20.97 2.16 10.27
CA ASP A 231 -21.61 1.27 11.25
C ASP A 231 -20.56 0.58 12.16
N LEU A 232 -19.47 0.07 11.57
CA LEU A 232 -18.39 -0.58 12.31
C LEU A 232 -17.59 0.39 13.20
N VAL A 233 -17.30 1.58 12.68
CA VAL A 233 -16.46 2.56 13.38
C VAL A 233 -17.22 3.27 14.48
N GLU A 234 -18.51 3.58 14.29
CA GLU A 234 -19.36 4.26 15.26
C GLU A 234 -19.92 3.30 16.32
N GLY A 235 -20.29 2.07 15.94
CA GLY A 235 -20.77 1.04 16.86
C GLY A 235 -19.76 0.62 17.93
N THR A 236 -18.49 1.04 17.80
CA THR A 236 -17.41 0.77 18.76
C THR A 236 -17.25 1.90 19.82
N GLN A 237 -18.22 2.81 19.95
CA GLN A 237 -18.18 3.91 20.93
C GLN A 237 -18.92 3.62 22.24
N THR A 238 -19.35 2.36 22.47
CA THR A 238 -20.02 1.92 23.73
C THR A 238 -19.05 1.21 24.65
#